data_39a074fbb2fac6768dab5b8d92f6904a
#
_entry.id   39a074fbb2fac6768dab5b8d92f6904a
#
_cell.length_a   1.000
_cell.length_b   1.000
_cell.length_c   1.000
_cell.angle_alpha   90.00
_cell.angle_beta   90.00
_cell.angle_gamma   90.00
#
_symmetry.space_group_name_H-M   'P 1'
#
loop_
_entity.id
_entity.type
_entity.pdbx_description
1 polymer ?
#
loop_
_entity_poly.entity_id
_entity_poly.type
_entity_poly.pdbx_seq_one_letter_code
_entity_poly.pdbx_strand_id
1 'polypeptide(L)'
;VGLGYVGMPLAVEFAKHVPVIGFDINEKRVNEYANGIDATNEVGEGLKTTTVEFTSDASRLKESKFLIVAVPTPVNPDTTPDLRPIEGASRTVGQNLTPGSIVVFESTVYPGVTEDICIPIIEKESGLKCGEDWKIGYSPERINPGDRVHTLTNIRKIVSGMDEESAREIKKVYDIVIKAGTFPVSTIKTAEAVKVIENSQRDINIAFMNEVAMICDRMGIDTDEVLTGMNTKWNALGFRPGLVGGHCIGVD
;
A
#
# COMPACT_ATOMS: atom_id res chain seq x y z
N VAL A 1 -2.66 3.62 -10.73
CA VAL A 1 -1.81 4.82 -10.78
C VAL A 1 -0.59 4.58 -9.91
N GLY A 2 0.62 4.61 -10.53
CA GLY A 2 1.87 4.19 -9.89
C GLY A 2 2.09 2.67 -10.01
N LEU A 3 3.11 2.28 -10.78
CA LEU A 3 3.46 0.89 -11.06
C LEU A 3 4.78 0.49 -10.37
N GLY A 4 4.87 0.78 -9.08
CA GLY A 4 5.96 0.34 -8.22
C GLY A 4 5.71 -1.03 -7.60
N TYR A 5 6.39 -1.29 -6.46
CA TYR A 5 6.31 -2.56 -5.70
C TYR A 5 4.90 -2.95 -5.24
N VAL A 6 3.99 -1.99 -5.12
CA VAL A 6 2.59 -2.20 -4.73
C VAL A 6 1.69 -2.26 -5.95
N GLY A 7 1.73 -1.22 -6.78
CA GLY A 7 0.77 -1.06 -7.87
C GLY A 7 0.93 -2.07 -9.00
N MET A 8 2.16 -2.53 -9.26
CA MET A 8 2.43 -3.49 -10.33
C MET A 8 1.87 -4.90 -10.02
N PRO A 9 2.18 -5.53 -8.87
CA PRO A 9 1.58 -6.81 -8.50
C PRO A 9 0.06 -6.77 -8.45
N LEU A 10 -0.49 -5.67 -7.94
CA LEU A 10 -1.93 -5.46 -7.85
C LEU A 10 -2.57 -5.38 -9.25
N ALA A 11 -1.98 -4.62 -10.17
CA ALA A 11 -2.47 -4.51 -11.54
C ALA A 11 -2.47 -5.87 -12.26
N VAL A 12 -1.39 -6.63 -12.14
CA VAL A 12 -1.26 -7.97 -12.75
C VAL A 12 -2.28 -8.94 -12.14
N GLU A 13 -2.52 -8.88 -10.84
CA GLU A 13 -3.50 -9.77 -10.22
C GLU A 13 -4.93 -9.43 -10.64
N PHE A 14 -5.31 -8.14 -10.65
CA PHE A 14 -6.62 -7.70 -11.15
C PHE A 14 -6.83 -8.05 -12.62
N ALA A 15 -5.78 -7.96 -13.45
CA ALA A 15 -5.87 -8.24 -14.89
C ALA A 15 -6.24 -9.70 -15.21
N LYS A 16 -6.13 -10.62 -14.24
CA LYS A 16 -6.63 -12.00 -14.38
C LYS A 16 -8.16 -12.08 -14.35
N HIS A 17 -8.85 -11.04 -13.92
CA HIS A 17 -10.27 -11.03 -13.65
C HIS A 17 -11.04 -9.93 -14.36
N VAL A 18 -10.41 -8.75 -14.57
CA VAL A 18 -11.03 -7.56 -15.16
C VAL A 18 -10.04 -6.83 -16.08
N PRO A 19 -10.51 -6.01 -17.04
CA PRO A 19 -9.63 -5.11 -17.77
C PRO A 19 -8.92 -4.12 -16.83
N VAL A 20 -7.61 -3.91 -17.02
CA VAL A 20 -6.79 -3.03 -16.19
C VAL A 20 -5.93 -2.13 -17.04
N ILE A 21 -5.96 -0.83 -16.74
CA ILE A 21 -5.02 0.17 -17.24
C ILE A 21 -3.98 0.44 -16.16
N GLY A 22 -2.74 0.11 -16.45
CA GLY A 22 -1.58 0.38 -15.59
C GLY A 22 -0.92 1.69 -16.01
N PHE A 23 -1.12 2.75 -15.22
CA PHE A 23 -0.54 4.06 -15.49
C PHE A 23 0.67 4.36 -14.60
N ASP A 24 1.77 4.82 -15.19
CA ASP A 24 2.92 5.39 -14.48
C ASP A 24 3.48 6.58 -15.27
N ILE A 25 3.91 7.64 -14.56
CA ILE A 25 4.53 8.81 -15.17
C ILE A 25 5.91 8.53 -15.79
N ASN A 26 6.54 7.42 -15.40
CA ASN A 26 7.85 7.00 -15.89
C ASN A 26 7.69 6.19 -17.17
N GLU A 27 7.80 6.86 -18.32
CA GLU A 27 7.69 6.24 -19.65
C GLU A 27 8.68 5.07 -19.85
N LYS A 28 9.89 5.17 -19.30
CA LYS A 28 10.87 4.08 -19.39
C LYS A 28 10.33 2.83 -18.69
N ARG A 29 9.81 2.97 -17.50
CA ARG A 29 9.23 1.87 -16.72
C ARG A 29 8.01 1.27 -17.44
N VAL A 30 7.13 2.10 -17.97
CA VAL A 30 5.97 1.66 -18.77
C VAL A 30 6.43 0.84 -19.97
N ASN A 31 7.44 1.31 -20.70
CA ASN A 31 8.01 0.60 -21.86
C ASN A 31 8.68 -0.73 -21.46
N GLU A 32 9.40 -0.77 -20.32
CA GLU A 32 9.99 -2.00 -19.81
C GLU A 32 8.90 -3.05 -19.52
N TYR A 33 7.84 -2.66 -18.82
CA TYR A 33 6.72 -3.53 -18.51
C TYR A 33 5.98 -4.02 -19.76
N ALA A 34 5.71 -3.13 -20.71
CA ALA A 34 5.07 -3.51 -21.97
C ALA A 34 5.90 -4.52 -22.81
N ASN A 35 7.23 -4.55 -22.57
CA ASN A 35 8.14 -5.53 -23.18
C ASN A 35 8.40 -6.76 -22.27
N GLY A 36 7.67 -6.94 -21.19
CA GLY A 36 7.80 -8.07 -20.28
C GLY A 36 9.05 -8.02 -19.38
N ILE A 37 9.65 -6.84 -19.21
CA ILE A 37 10.82 -6.62 -18.35
C ILE A 37 10.32 -6.13 -16.98
N ASP A 38 10.43 -6.98 -15.96
CA ASP A 38 10.05 -6.64 -14.58
C ASP A 38 11.21 -6.00 -13.83
N ALA A 39 11.26 -4.67 -13.84
CA ALA A 39 12.27 -3.90 -13.13
C ALA A 39 12.19 -4.02 -11.60
N THR A 40 11.03 -4.44 -11.06
CA THR A 40 10.80 -4.61 -9.61
C THR A 40 11.08 -6.03 -9.14
N ASN A 41 11.07 -7.01 -10.05
CA ASN A 41 11.18 -8.45 -9.79
C ASN A 41 10.10 -8.98 -8.82
N GLU A 42 8.94 -8.33 -8.79
CA GLU A 42 7.82 -8.68 -7.91
C GLU A 42 6.82 -9.64 -8.57
N VAL A 43 6.63 -9.54 -9.89
CA VAL A 43 5.64 -10.33 -10.64
C VAL A 43 6.27 -11.39 -11.55
N GLY A 44 7.56 -11.26 -11.87
CA GLY A 44 8.33 -12.26 -12.62
C GLY A 44 7.66 -12.64 -13.94
N GLU A 45 7.48 -13.96 -14.17
CA GLU A 45 6.86 -14.47 -15.41
C GLU A 45 5.40 -14.01 -15.60
N GLY A 46 4.71 -13.61 -14.54
CA GLY A 46 3.35 -13.08 -14.62
C GLY A 46 3.23 -11.83 -15.51
N LEU A 47 4.33 -11.06 -15.63
CA LEU A 47 4.36 -9.90 -16.50
C LEU A 47 4.28 -10.25 -17.99
N LYS A 48 4.84 -11.38 -18.40
CA LYS A 48 4.82 -11.82 -19.80
C LYS A 48 3.45 -12.30 -20.28
N THR A 49 2.58 -12.65 -19.36
CA THR A 49 1.26 -13.21 -19.66
C THR A 49 0.10 -12.30 -19.26
N THR A 50 0.41 -11.15 -18.66
CA THR A 50 -0.61 -10.20 -18.21
C THR A 50 -1.32 -9.52 -19.36
N THR A 51 -2.58 -9.16 -19.13
CA THR A 51 -3.41 -8.36 -20.03
C THR A 51 -3.50 -6.89 -19.60
N VAL A 52 -2.64 -6.45 -18.69
CA VAL A 52 -2.57 -5.04 -18.28
C VAL A 52 -2.17 -4.18 -19.47
N GLU A 53 -2.95 -3.14 -19.72
CA GLU A 53 -2.60 -2.11 -20.69
C GLU A 53 -1.73 -1.05 -20.03
N PHE A 54 -0.43 -1.11 -20.27
CA PHE A 54 0.53 -0.17 -19.70
C PHE A 54 0.57 1.14 -20.47
N THR A 55 0.50 2.28 -19.77
CA THR A 55 0.52 3.59 -20.40
C THR A 55 1.13 4.67 -19.50
N SER A 56 1.77 5.67 -20.13
CA SER A 56 2.14 6.95 -19.52
C SER A 56 1.18 8.09 -19.91
N ASP A 57 0.17 7.81 -20.72
CA ASP A 57 -0.86 8.78 -21.09
C ASP A 57 -1.95 8.84 -20.00
N ALA A 58 -1.91 9.92 -19.21
CA ALA A 58 -2.86 10.14 -18.13
C ALA A 58 -4.30 10.27 -18.61
N SER A 59 -4.54 10.66 -19.87
CA SER A 59 -5.90 10.81 -20.41
C SER A 59 -6.69 9.49 -20.41
N ARG A 60 -5.98 8.35 -20.45
CA ARG A 60 -6.56 7.01 -20.37
C ARG A 60 -7.21 6.69 -19.03
N LEU A 61 -6.89 7.43 -17.97
CA LEU A 61 -7.54 7.26 -16.67
C LEU A 61 -9.05 7.55 -16.72
N LYS A 62 -9.51 8.35 -17.69
CA LYS A 62 -10.95 8.62 -17.93
C LYS A 62 -11.75 7.38 -18.30
N GLU A 63 -11.09 6.33 -18.79
CA GLU A 63 -11.72 5.07 -19.17
C GLU A 63 -12.08 4.20 -17.95
N SER A 64 -11.54 4.53 -16.77
CA SER A 64 -11.71 3.77 -15.53
C SER A 64 -12.68 4.45 -14.57
N LYS A 65 -13.47 3.64 -13.86
CA LYS A 65 -14.36 4.10 -12.79
C LYS A 65 -13.83 3.75 -11.39
N PHE A 66 -12.89 2.83 -11.31
CA PHE A 66 -12.22 2.48 -10.06
C PHE A 66 -10.72 2.72 -10.23
N LEU A 67 -10.21 3.71 -9.50
CA LEU A 67 -8.82 4.14 -9.61
C LEU A 67 -8.08 3.82 -8.31
N ILE A 68 -6.99 3.06 -8.41
CA ILE A 68 -6.12 2.74 -7.26
C ILE A 68 -4.84 3.55 -7.40
N VAL A 69 -4.49 4.30 -6.36
CA VAL A 69 -3.28 5.13 -6.29
C VAL A 69 -2.27 4.48 -5.36
N ALA A 70 -1.16 4.00 -5.92
CA ALA A 70 -0.11 3.27 -5.22
C ALA A 70 1.27 3.88 -5.52
N VAL A 71 1.39 5.17 -5.26
CA VAL A 71 2.66 5.92 -5.43
C VAL A 71 3.49 5.87 -4.15
N PRO A 72 4.84 6.00 -4.24
CA PRO A 72 5.69 5.99 -3.04
C PRO A 72 5.45 7.23 -2.18
N THR A 73 5.74 7.10 -0.89
CA THR A 73 5.80 8.19 0.08
C THR A 73 7.19 8.21 0.70
N PRO A 74 8.20 8.80 0.04
CA PRO A 74 9.55 8.88 0.59
C PRO A 74 9.61 9.86 1.78
N VAL A 75 10.74 9.89 2.48
CA VAL A 75 10.98 10.85 3.56
C VAL A 75 11.92 11.96 3.11
N ASN A 76 11.68 13.14 3.62
CA ASN A 76 12.57 14.30 3.48
C ASN A 76 13.82 14.14 4.39
N PRO A 77 14.88 14.95 4.17
CA PRO A 77 16.09 14.92 5.03
C PRO A 77 15.81 15.21 6.52
N ASP A 78 14.71 15.88 6.82
CA ASP A 78 14.25 16.18 8.19
C ASP A 78 13.34 15.09 8.78
N THR A 79 13.28 13.93 8.12
CA THR A 79 12.44 12.77 8.49
C THR A 79 10.93 12.98 8.42
N THR A 80 10.46 14.07 7.80
CA THR A 80 9.04 14.26 7.51
C THR A 80 8.64 13.52 6.24
N PRO A 81 7.38 13.04 6.11
CA PRO A 81 6.89 12.42 4.88
C PRO A 81 6.93 13.39 3.69
N ASP A 82 7.44 12.93 2.56
CA ASP A 82 7.37 13.66 1.29
C ASP A 82 6.05 13.35 0.57
N LEU A 83 5.11 14.25 0.65
CA LEU A 83 3.79 14.09 0.05
C LEU A 83 3.74 14.51 -1.43
N ARG A 84 4.82 15.02 -2.02
CA ARG A 84 4.83 15.46 -3.43
C ARG A 84 4.37 14.37 -4.41
N PRO A 85 4.77 13.08 -4.27
CA PRO A 85 4.27 12.05 -5.17
C PRO A 85 2.76 11.84 -5.07
N ILE A 86 2.20 11.80 -3.87
CA ILE A 86 0.76 11.58 -3.67
C ILE A 86 -0.06 12.81 -4.09
N GLU A 87 0.43 14.01 -3.85
CA GLU A 87 -0.19 15.25 -4.36
C GLU A 87 -0.16 15.30 -5.90
N GLY A 88 0.96 14.91 -6.51
CA GLY A 88 1.09 14.82 -7.97
C GLY A 88 0.14 13.80 -8.57
N ALA A 89 0.02 12.62 -7.95
CA ALA A 89 -0.94 11.60 -8.36
C ALA A 89 -2.38 12.08 -8.20
N SER A 90 -2.70 12.78 -7.10
CA SER A 90 -4.02 13.39 -6.88
C SER A 90 -4.38 14.42 -7.93
N ARG A 91 -3.43 15.27 -8.37
CA ARG A 91 -3.63 16.19 -9.49
C ARG A 91 -3.91 15.46 -10.80
N THR A 92 -3.09 14.45 -11.11
CA THR A 92 -3.25 13.64 -12.34
C THR A 92 -4.59 12.93 -12.36
N VAL A 93 -5.00 12.33 -11.25
CA VAL A 93 -6.32 11.70 -11.09
C VAL A 93 -7.42 12.75 -11.25
N GLY A 94 -7.33 13.89 -10.56
CA GLY A 94 -8.34 14.95 -10.63
C GLY A 94 -8.57 15.45 -12.06
N GLN A 95 -7.51 15.72 -12.81
CA GLN A 95 -7.58 16.17 -14.21
C GLN A 95 -8.24 15.16 -15.16
N ASN A 96 -8.30 13.90 -14.76
CA ASN A 96 -8.84 12.81 -15.57
C ASN A 96 -10.00 12.07 -14.90
N LEU A 97 -10.51 12.56 -13.79
CA LEU A 97 -11.61 11.96 -13.07
C LEU A 97 -12.93 12.15 -13.83
N THR A 98 -13.79 11.14 -13.79
CA THR A 98 -15.13 11.21 -14.36
C THR A 98 -16.18 10.97 -13.26
N PRO A 99 -17.39 11.57 -13.38
CA PRO A 99 -18.45 11.35 -12.39
C PRO A 99 -18.76 9.87 -12.19
N GLY A 100 -19.07 9.48 -10.95
CA GLY A 100 -19.33 8.10 -10.56
C GLY A 100 -18.09 7.25 -10.31
N SER A 101 -16.90 7.86 -10.29
CA SER A 101 -15.64 7.17 -9.99
C SER A 101 -15.44 6.95 -8.49
N ILE A 102 -14.70 5.90 -8.16
CA ILE A 102 -14.17 5.64 -6.81
C ILE A 102 -12.64 5.68 -6.89
N VAL A 103 -12.02 6.49 -6.03
CA VAL A 103 -10.57 6.60 -5.91
C VAL A 103 -10.13 5.96 -4.60
N VAL A 104 -9.18 5.03 -4.65
CA VAL A 104 -8.64 4.35 -3.46
C VAL A 104 -7.15 4.60 -3.38
N PHE A 105 -6.69 5.15 -2.25
CA PHE A 105 -5.28 5.31 -1.98
C PHE A 105 -4.72 4.10 -1.24
N GLU A 106 -3.53 3.64 -1.67
CA GLU A 106 -2.77 2.57 -1.02
C GLU A 106 -1.40 3.04 -0.50
N SER A 107 -0.99 4.25 -0.90
CA SER A 107 0.26 4.86 -0.43
C SER A 107 0.26 4.98 1.09
N THR A 108 1.36 4.60 1.75
CA THR A 108 1.49 4.75 3.20
C THR A 108 1.52 6.23 3.57
N VAL A 109 0.59 6.64 4.41
CA VAL A 109 0.44 8.03 4.86
C VAL A 109 -0.01 8.09 6.32
N TYR A 110 0.23 9.21 6.99
CA TYR A 110 -0.30 9.45 8.33
C TYR A 110 -1.82 9.73 8.28
N PRO A 111 -2.54 9.50 9.39
CA PRO A 111 -4.00 9.70 9.43
C PRO A 111 -4.42 11.11 9.04
N GLY A 112 -5.31 11.18 8.06
CA GLY A 112 -5.89 12.43 7.54
C GLY A 112 -5.40 12.84 6.16
N VAL A 113 -4.28 12.33 5.67
CA VAL A 113 -3.72 12.75 4.36
C VAL A 113 -4.72 12.53 3.23
N THR A 114 -5.39 11.40 3.18
CA THR A 114 -6.36 11.10 2.12
C THR A 114 -7.50 12.10 2.11
N GLU A 115 -8.06 12.42 3.28
CA GLU A 115 -9.21 13.32 3.41
C GLU A 115 -8.80 14.81 3.36
N ASP A 116 -7.76 15.19 4.12
CA ASP A 116 -7.43 16.60 4.34
C ASP A 116 -6.53 17.19 3.22
N ILE A 117 -5.84 16.32 2.44
CA ILE A 117 -4.91 16.76 1.37
C ILE A 117 -5.37 16.27 -0.01
N CYS A 118 -5.64 14.97 -0.18
CA CYS A 118 -5.92 14.43 -1.51
C CYS A 118 -7.29 14.86 -2.04
N ILE A 119 -8.34 14.86 -1.21
CA ILE A 119 -9.69 15.30 -1.63
C ILE A 119 -9.66 16.74 -2.17
N PRO A 120 -9.16 17.74 -1.45
CA PRO A 120 -9.14 19.12 -1.95
C PRO A 120 -8.39 19.30 -3.29
N ILE A 121 -7.31 18.52 -3.49
CA ILE A 121 -6.55 18.57 -4.73
C ILE A 121 -7.40 17.99 -5.87
N ILE A 122 -8.01 16.81 -5.68
CA ILE A 122 -8.83 16.15 -6.70
C ILE A 122 -10.06 17.01 -7.05
N GLU A 123 -10.75 17.59 -6.06
CA GLU A 123 -11.89 18.48 -6.29
C GLU A 123 -11.48 19.71 -7.10
N LYS A 124 -10.35 20.34 -6.74
CA LYS A 124 -9.83 21.52 -7.46
C LYS A 124 -9.52 21.22 -8.92
N GLU A 125 -8.89 20.09 -9.19
CA GLU A 125 -8.43 19.73 -10.54
C GLU A 125 -9.58 19.19 -11.42
N SER A 126 -10.55 18.49 -10.82
CA SER A 126 -11.67 17.89 -11.55
C SER A 126 -12.87 18.82 -11.68
N GLY A 127 -13.06 19.74 -10.74
CA GLY A 127 -14.29 20.49 -10.57
C GLY A 127 -15.47 19.68 -10.02
N LEU A 128 -15.25 18.40 -9.66
CA LEU A 128 -16.23 17.48 -9.12
C LEU A 128 -16.20 17.46 -7.60
N LYS A 129 -17.32 17.15 -6.95
CA LYS A 129 -17.48 17.12 -5.50
C LYS A 129 -17.37 15.70 -4.95
N CYS A 130 -16.49 15.50 -3.98
CA CYS A 130 -16.35 14.26 -3.24
C CYS A 130 -17.63 14.01 -2.42
N GLY A 131 -18.13 12.78 -2.47
CA GLY A 131 -19.38 12.39 -1.83
C GLY A 131 -20.62 12.57 -2.70
N GLU A 132 -20.60 13.49 -3.66
CA GLU A 132 -21.70 13.74 -4.59
C GLU A 132 -21.41 13.12 -5.96
N ASP A 133 -20.32 13.56 -6.61
CA ASP A 133 -19.95 13.16 -7.97
C ASP A 133 -19.02 11.95 -8.00
N TRP A 134 -18.23 11.73 -6.96
CA TRP A 134 -17.27 10.65 -6.84
C TRP A 134 -17.05 10.26 -5.38
N LYS A 135 -16.47 9.09 -5.15
CA LYS A 135 -16.21 8.56 -3.80
C LYS A 135 -14.72 8.28 -3.60
N ILE A 136 -14.31 8.22 -2.33
CA ILE A 136 -12.91 7.96 -1.95
C ILE A 136 -12.82 6.88 -0.88
N GLY A 137 -11.70 6.19 -0.86
CA GLY A 137 -11.34 5.26 0.20
C GLY A 137 -9.84 5.08 0.36
N TYR A 138 -9.48 4.26 1.32
CA TYR A 138 -8.09 3.93 1.61
C TYR A 138 -7.95 2.46 1.95
N SER A 139 -6.87 1.85 1.47
CA SER A 139 -6.57 0.44 1.72
C SER A 139 -5.04 0.26 1.81
N PRO A 140 -4.47 0.18 3.02
CA PRO A 140 -3.02 0.06 3.17
C PRO A 140 -2.48 -1.22 2.57
N GLU A 141 -1.32 -1.14 1.92
CA GLU A 141 -0.60 -2.33 1.51
C GLU A 141 0.14 -2.96 2.69
N ARG A 142 0.13 -4.28 2.75
CA ARG A 142 0.70 -5.08 3.83
C ARG A 142 1.73 -6.12 3.37
N ILE A 143 2.10 -6.11 2.07
CA ILE A 143 3.10 -7.02 1.52
C ILE A 143 4.50 -6.57 1.97
N ASN A 144 5.35 -7.55 2.25
CA ASN A 144 6.79 -7.30 2.37
C ASN A 144 7.43 -7.60 1.01
N PRO A 145 8.13 -6.63 0.38
CA PRO A 145 8.83 -6.88 -0.87
C PRO A 145 9.73 -8.12 -0.79
N GLY A 146 9.62 -9.01 -1.79
CA GLY A 146 10.38 -10.26 -1.84
C GLY A 146 9.85 -11.40 -0.98
N ASP A 147 8.79 -11.23 -0.19
CA ASP A 147 8.14 -12.32 0.55
C ASP A 147 7.26 -13.15 -0.42
N ARG A 148 7.68 -14.38 -0.63
CA ARG A 148 6.96 -15.34 -1.51
C ARG A 148 5.89 -16.17 -0.78
N VAL A 149 5.85 -16.09 0.54
CA VAL A 149 4.88 -16.82 1.37
C VAL A 149 3.64 -15.96 1.62
N HIS A 150 3.86 -14.71 2.04
CA HIS A 150 2.81 -13.76 2.34
C HIS A 150 2.60 -12.83 1.14
N THR A 151 1.84 -13.32 0.18
CA THR A 151 1.57 -12.62 -1.08
C THR A 151 0.31 -11.75 -0.98
N LEU A 152 0.12 -10.85 -1.95
CA LEU A 152 -1.04 -9.98 -2.06
C LEU A 152 -2.37 -10.73 -1.83
N THR A 153 -2.51 -11.92 -2.39
CA THR A 153 -3.78 -12.66 -2.39
C THR A 153 -4.07 -13.39 -1.08
N ASN A 154 -3.05 -13.70 -0.27
CA ASN A 154 -3.21 -14.51 0.94
C ASN A 154 -3.05 -13.74 2.26
N ILE A 155 -2.81 -12.43 2.20
CA ILE A 155 -2.87 -11.54 3.36
C ILE A 155 -4.24 -10.85 3.38
N ARG A 156 -4.90 -10.87 4.54
CA ARG A 156 -6.16 -10.12 4.72
C ARG A 156 -5.91 -8.63 4.56
N LYS A 157 -6.63 -7.98 3.64
CA LYS A 157 -6.46 -6.56 3.32
C LYS A 157 -7.44 -5.68 4.08
N ILE A 158 -6.96 -4.60 4.67
CA ILE A 158 -7.81 -3.58 5.29
C ILE A 158 -8.43 -2.73 4.20
N VAL A 159 -9.72 -2.41 4.33
CA VAL A 159 -10.42 -1.52 3.39
C VAL A 159 -11.28 -0.52 4.15
N SER A 160 -11.38 0.68 3.61
CA SER A 160 -12.25 1.73 4.13
C SER A 160 -12.79 2.59 2.99
N GLY A 161 -13.93 3.19 3.22
CA GLY A 161 -14.51 4.21 2.34
C GLY A 161 -14.94 5.42 3.15
N MET A 162 -15.28 6.50 2.47
CA MET A 162 -15.78 7.72 3.11
C MET A 162 -17.17 7.54 3.72
N ASP A 163 -17.93 6.56 3.24
CA ASP A 163 -19.24 6.14 3.70
C ASP A 163 -19.43 4.62 3.53
N GLU A 164 -20.55 4.09 4.05
CA GLU A 164 -20.86 2.65 3.99
C GLU A 164 -21.00 2.13 2.55
N GLU A 165 -21.51 2.97 1.64
CA GLU A 165 -21.69 2.60 0.24
C GLU A 165 -20.31 2.42 -0.44
N SER A 166 -19.44 3.41 -0.36
CA SER A 166 -18.10 3.34 -0.91
C SER A 166 -17.26 2.23 -0.29
N ALA A 167 -17.34 2.05 1.04
CA ALA A 167 -16.65 0.97 1.73
C ALA A 167 -17.10 -0.41 1.21
N ARG A 168 -18.40 -0.60 0.97
CA ARG A 168 -18.96 -1.84 0.41
C ARG A 168 -18.50 -2.09 -1.03
N GLU A 169 -18.50 -1.06 -1.88
CA GLU A 169 -18.04 -1.20 -3.27
C GLU A 169 -16.52 -1.46 -3.32
N ILE A 170 -15.73 -0.74 -2.53
CA ILE A 170 -14.28 -0.98 -2.41
C ILE A 170 -14.02 -2.41 -1.95
N LYS A 171 -14.74 -2.87 -0.91
CA LYS A 171 -14.64 -4.26 -0.45
C LYS A 171 -14.90 -5.27 -1.56
N LYS A 172 -15.97 -5.09 -2.34
CA LYS A 172 -16.32 -6.00 -3.45
C LYS A 172 -15.21 -6.06 -4.50
N VAL A 173 -14.61 -4.93 -4.84
CA VAL A 173 -13.52 -4.89 -5.82
C VAL A 173 -12.30 -5.64 -5.30
N TYR A 174 -11.86 -5.38 -4.08
CA TYR A 174 -10.70 -6.09 -3.53
C TYR A 174 -10.95 -7.58 -3.28
N ASP A 175 -12.16 -7.99 -2.94
CA ASP A 175 -12.52 -9.41 -2.78
C ASP A 175 -12.39 -10.21 -4.09
N ILE A 176 -12.28 -9.55 -5.26
CA ILE A 176 -11.98 -10.22 -6.54
C ILE A 176 -10.60 -10.90 -6.49
N VAL A 177 -9.62 -10.25 -5.87
CA VAL A 177 -8.21 -10.69 -5.89
C VAL A 177 -7.69 -11.16 -4.54
N ILE A 178 -8.24 -10.67 -3.42
CA ILE A 178 -7.78 -11.00 -2.07
C ILE A 178 -8.47 -12.26 -1.55
N LYS A 179 -7.87 -13.42 -1.77
CA LYS A 179 -8.42 -14.72 -1.33
C LYS A 179 -8.55 -14.86 0.18
N ALA A 180 -7.66 -14.21 0.95
CA ALA A 180 -7.74 -14.16 2.42
C ALA A 180 -8.90 -13.28 2.93
N GLY A 181 -9.60 -12.61 2.00
CA GLY A 181 -10.69 -11.69 2.29
C GLY A 181 -10.21 -10.32 2.76
N THR A 182 -11.15 -9.40 2.82
CA THR A 182 -10.92 -8.03 3.29
C THR A 182 -11.48 -7.82 4.69
N PHE A 183 -10.96 -6.83 5.39
CA PHE A 183 -11.43 -6.40 6.70
C PHE A 183 -11.83 -4.92 6.63
N PRO A 184 -13.12 -4.59 6.60
CA PRO A 184 -13.58 -3.22 6.57
C PRO A 184 -13.37 -2.56 7.93
N VAL A 185 -12.89 -1.31 7.92
CA VAL A 185 -12.83 -0.43 9.09
C VAL A 185 -13.73 0.79 8.86
N SER A 186 -14.13 1.43 9.94
CA SER A 186 -15.20 2.43 9.94
C SER A 186 -14.86 3.74 9.24
N THR A 187 -13.57 4.13 9.20
CA THR A 187 -13.14 5.40 8.62
C THR A 187 -11.82 5.26 7.86
N ILE A 188 -11.57 6.17 6.93
CA ILE A 188 -10.29 6.28 6.22
C ILE A 188 -9.14 6.51 7.20
N LYS A 189 -9.29 7.44 8.14
CA LYS A 189 -8.28 7.72 9.18
C LYS A 189 -7.95 6.49 10.03
N THR A 190 -8.92 5.64 10.30
CA THR A 190 -8.67 4.36 10.99
C THR A 190 -7.80 3.43 10.14
N ALA A 191 -8.06 3.32 8.85
CA ALA A 191 -7.27 2.46 7.96
C ALA A 191 -5.84 2.98 7.79
N GLU A 192 -5.64 4.28 7.67
CA GLU A 192 -4.32 4.93 7.67
C GLU A 192 -3.56 4.64 8.98
N ALA A 193 -4.21 4.83 10.13
CA ALA A 193 -3.62 4.58 11.45
C ALA A 193 -3.19 3.11 11.64
N VAL A 194 -3.95 2.14 11.13
CA VAL A 194 -3.61 0.71 11.23
C VAL A 194 -2.23 0.44 10.65
N LYS A 195 -1.89 1.01 9.50
CA LYS A 195 -0.60 0.78 8.84
C LYS A 195 0.57 1.32 9.66
N VAL A 196 0.46 2.56 10.11
CA VAL A 196 1.52 3.22 10.89
C VAL A 196 1.73 2.53 12.23
N ILE A 197 0.65 2.23 12.95
CA ILE A 197 0.73 1.56 14.26
C ILE A 197 1.29 0.14 14.13
N GLU A 198 0.92 -0.62 13.10
CA GLU A 198 1.45 -1.96 12.84
C GLU A 198 2.98 -1.95 12.65
N ASN A 199 3.49 -1.01 11.86
CA ASN A 199 4.92 -0.87 11.62
C ASN A 199 5.66 -0.40 12.89
N SER A 200 5.14 0.61 13.58
CA SER A 200 5.72 1.12 14.84
C SER A 200 5.76 0.03 15.93
N GLN A 201 4.69 -0.77 16.06
CA GLN A 201 4.67 -1.88 17.02
C GLN A 201 5.80 -2.89 16.74
N ARG A 202 6.02 -3.23 15.47
CA ARG A 202 7.08 -4.17 15.09
C ARG A 202 8.46 -3.60 15.42
N ASP A 203 8.70 -2.33 15.11
CA ASP A 203 9.94 -1.63 15.40
C ASP A 203 10.24 -1.60 16.90
N ILE A 204 9.29 -1.16 17.71
CA ILE A 204 9.42 -1.10 19.17
C ILE A 204 9.71 -2.48 19.77
N ASN A 205 9.04 -3.53 19.30
CA ASN A 205 9.27 -4.89 19.81
C ASN A 205 10.67 -5.40 19.46
N ILE A 206 11.19 -5.12 18.26
CA ILE A 206 12.55 -5.49 17.86
C ILE A 206 13.57 -4.67 18.65
N ALA A 207 13.36 -3.37 18.81
CA ALA A 207 14.20 -2.51 19.64
C ALA A 207 14.27 -3.02 21.09
N PHE A 208 13.15 -3.41 21.67
CA PHE A 208 13.11 -4.01 23.00
C PHE A 208 13.96 -5.29 23.08
N MET A 209 13.90 -6.16 22.06
CA MET A 209 14.72 -7.37 22.03
C MET A 209 16.23 -7.06 21.88
N ASN A 210 16.59 -5.97 21.22
CA ASN A 210 17.99 -5.51 21.17
C ASN A 210 18.47 -5.09 22.56
N GLU A 211 17.66 -4.38 23.35
CA GLU A 211 18.00 -4.04 24.74
C GLU A 211 18.14 -5.31 25.59
N VAL A 212 17.26 -6.28 25.43
CA VAL A 212 17.36 -7.58 26.10
C VAL A 212 18.69 -8.28 25.77
N ALA A 213 19.10 -8.27 24.50
CA ALA A 213 20.37 -8.85 24.09
C ALA A 213 21.58 -8.16 24.78
N MET A 214 21.58 -6.84 24.85
CA MET A 214 22.61 -6.09 25.53
C MET A 214 22.65 -6.37 27.05
N ILE A 215 21.50 -6.57 27.68
CA ILE A 215 21.41 -6.96 29.11
C ILE A 215 21.97 -8.38 29.28
N CYS A 216 21.57 -9.34 28.46
CA CYS A 216 22.07 -10.72 28.51
C CYS A 216 23.59 -10.78 28.35
N ASP A 217 24.15 -10.04 27.41
CA ASP A 217 25.61 -9.95 27.20
C ASP A 217 26.33 -9.45 28.45
N ARG A 218 25.84 -8.38 29.07
CA ARG A 218 26.40 -7.84 30.32
C ARG A 218 26.31 -8.82 31.52
N MET A 219 25.30 -9.67 31.52
CA MET A 219 25.08 -10.68 32.58
C MET A 219 25.80 -11.99 32.28
N GLY A 220 26.40 -12.16 31.10
CA GLY A 220 27.03 -13.41 30.70
C GLY A 220 26.02 -14.52 30.44
N ILE A 221 24.82 -14.19 30.00
CA ILE A 221 23.71 -15.12 29.68
C ILE A 221 23.54 -15.22 28.17
N ASP A 222 23.30 -16.42 27.68
CA ASP A 222 23.00 -16.62 26.25
C ASP A 222 21.62 -16.08 25.89
N THR A 223 21.60 -15.06 25.00
CA THR A 223 20.37 -14.40 24.55
C THR A 223 19.44 -15.35 23.82
N ASP A 224 19.98 -16.24 22.97
CA ASP A 224 19.14 -17.16 22.19
C ASP A 224 18.49 -18.22 23.09
N GLU A 225 19.18 -18.67 24.15
CA GLU A 225 18.59 -19.56 25.14
C GLU A 225 17.45 -18.89 25.91
N VAL A 226 17.64 -17.63 26.34
CA VAL A 226 16.61 -16.83 27.02
C VAL A 226 15.38 -16.66 26.12
N LEU A 227 15.57 -16.25 24.88
CA LEU A 227 14.47 -16.01 23.94
C LEU A 227 13.77 -17.31 23.54
N THR A 228 14.51 -18.40 23.37
CA THR A 228 13.94 -19.72 23.09
C THR A 228 13.09 -20.19 24.27
N GLY A 229 13.61 -20.08 25.48
CA GLY A 229 12.86 -20.39 26.71
C GLY A 229 11.57 -19.53 26.83
N MET A 230 11.70 -18.22 26.63
CA MET A 230 10.55 -17.30 26.64
C MET A 230 9.48 -17.68 25.61
N ASN A 231 9.89 -18.04 24.40
CA ASN A 231 8.98 -18.37 23.31
C ASN A 231 8.30 -19.75 23.43
N THR A 232 8.62 -20.53 24.44
CA THR A 232 7.84 -21.75 24.77
C THR A 232 6.47 -21.40 25.35
N LYS A 233 6.28 -20.18 25.85
CA LYS A 233 4.99 -19.74 26.37
C LYS A 233 4.06 -19.34 25.22
N TRP A 234 2.83 -19.79 25.26
CA TRP A 234 1.83 -19.62 24.19
C TRP A 234 1.55 -18.16 23.79
N ASN A 235 1.73 -17.19 24.69
CA ASN A 235 1.51 -15.78 24.44
C ASN A 235 2.79 -14.95 24.26
N ALA A 236 3.94 -15.60 24.06
CA ALA A 236 5.15 -14.92 23.63
C ALA A 236 4.99 -14.49 22.16
N LEU A 237 5.55 -13.32 21.82
CA LEU A 237 5.32 -12.71 20.51
C LEU A 237 6.34 -13.10 19.44
N GLY A 238 7.37 -13.88 19.80
CA GLY A 238 8.35 -14.42 18.85
C GLY A 238 9.37 -13.43 18.30
N PHE A 239 9.41 -12.19 18.78
CA PHE A 239 10.38 -11.20 18.34
C PHE A 239 11.80 -11.59 18.77
N ARG A 240 12.78 -11.23 17.94
CA ARG A 240 14.21 -11.46 18.17
C ARG A 240 14.99 -10.15 17.95
N PRO A 241 16.19 -10.02 18.53
CA PRO A 241 17.10 -8.92 18.24
C PRO A 241 17.45 -8.86 16.75
N GLY A 242 17.62 -7.67 16.24
CA GLY A 242 18.01 -7.47 14.85
C GLY A 242 17.91 -6.01 14.44
N LEU A 243 18.30 -5.74 13.22
CA LEU A 243 18.04 -4.46 12.59
C LEU A 243 16.65 -4.47 11.97
N VAL A 244 15.89 -3.45 12.25
CA VAL A 244 14.64 -3.21 11.56
C VAL A 244 15.00 -2.69 10.18
N GLY A 245 14.76 -3.52 9.19
CA GLY A 245 15.06 -3.22 7.80
C GLY A 245 13.80 -3.26 6.94
N GLY A 246 14.00 -3.02 5.66
CA GLY A 246 12.95 -3.04 4.66
C GLY A 246 12.52 -1.64 4.25
N HIS A 247 11.71 -1.60 3.19
CA HIS A 247 11.31 -0.37 2.52
C HIS A 247 10.40 0.52 3.37
N CYS A 248 9.64 -0.09 4.30
CA CYS A 248 8.55 0.59 4.99
C CYS A 248 8.99 1.21 6.32
N ILE A 249 9.76 0.50 7.15
CA ILE A 249 10.05 0.94 8.53
C ILE A 249 11.03 2.11 8.59
N GLY A 250 11.92 2.25 7.62
CA GLY A 250 12.80 3.42 7.52
C GLY A 250 12.10 4.69 7.03
N VAL A 251 10.83 4.58 6.63
CA VAL A 251 10.04 5.65 6.01
C VAL A 251 8.79 5.94 6.84
N ASP A 252 8.15 4.94 7.42
CA ASP A 252 6.90 5.03 8.19
C ASP A 252 7.18 5.41 9.66
#